data_c6ef102457999597da2d3b5b2b0c5ca0
#
_entry.id   c6ef102457999597da2d3b5b2b0c5ca0
#
_cell.length_a   1.000
_cell.length_b   1.000
_cell.length_c   1.000
_cell.angle_alpha   90.00
_cell.angle_beta   90.00
_cell.angle_gamma   90.00
#
_symmetry.space_group_name_H-M   'P 1'
#
loop_
_entity.id
_entity.type
_entity.pdbx_description
1 polymer ?
#
loop_
_entity_poly.entity_id
_entity_poly.type
_entity_poly.pdbx_seq_one_letter_code
_entity_poly.pdbx_strand_id
1 'polypeptide(L)'
;ADSYPRLPSFPDGWHNVLWAYAKQFNITKVKWVISGGNSAQESIRNGIYNLKDVCSADDNIIIHDGIRPLVDDEVLEDVIAKCNEFGNGVTSLPYNEQIFVIDDEASTTKYIPRETLRRVSTPQAYKFDKLVWAYEKAFAEEIGIYGSSYTNTMMVELGERSTLLT
;
A
#
# COMPACT_ATOMS: atom_id res chain seq x y z
N ALA A 1 -17.94 3.47 -4.47
CA ALA A 1 -16.90 3.87 -3.48
C ALA A 1 -17.41 4.00 -2.03
N ASP A 2 -18.74 3.96 -1.80
CA ASP A 2 -19.32 4.30 -0.50
C ASP A 2 -19.45 3.17 0.53
N SER A 3 -19.05 1.95 0.24
CA SER A 3 -19.35 0.78 1.08
C SER A 3 -18.20 0.27 1.95
N TYR A 4 -16.96 0.72 1.74
CA TYR A 4 -15.82 0.10 2.41
C TYR A 4 -15.48 0.73 3.77
N PRO A 5 -15.32 -0.07 4.85
CA PRO A 5 -14.84 0.44 6.13
C PRO A 5 -13.38 0.92 6.02
N ARG A 6 -12.99 1.87 6.84
CA ARG A 6 -11.65 2.47 6.84
C ARG A 6 -10.96 2.26 8.18
N LEU A 7 -9.67 1.97 8.11
CA LEU A 7 -8.77 1.80 9.24
C LEU A 7 -7.53 2.68 9.03
N PRO A 8 -7.56 3.98 9.40
CA PRO A 8 -6.39 4.83 9.35
C PRO A 8 -5.40 4.52 10.48
N SER A 9 -4.12 4.62 10.16
CA SER A 9 -3.00 4.51 11.09
C SER A 9 -2.32 5.87 11.26
N PHE A 10 -2.12 6.30 12.51
CA PHE A 10 -1.57 7.61 12.85
C PHE A 10 -0.52 7.53 13.96
N PRO A 11 0.39 8.52 14.05
CA PRO A 11 1.24 8.68 15.23
C PRO A 11 0.41 8.80 16.50
N ASP A 12 0.98 8.41 17.62
CA ASP A 12 0.34 8.51 18.93
C ASP A 12 -0.08 9.96 19.24
N GLY A 13 -1.22 10.10 19.88
CA GLY A 13 -1.81 11.41 20.22
C GLY A 13 -2.79 11.97 19.18
N TRP A 14 -2.85 11.45 17.96
CA TRP A 14 -3.77 11.94 16.92
C TRP A 14 -5.11 11.22 16.89
N HIS A 15 -5.27 10.11 17.59
CA HIS A 15 -6.50 9.30 17.60
C HIS A 15 -7.74 10.12 17.97
N ASN A 16 -7.67 10.88 19.07
CA ASN A 16 -8.80 11.71 19.52
C ASN A 16 -9.12 12.82 18.53
N VAL A 17 -8.11 13.41 17.89
CA VAL A 17 -8.27 14.43 16.87
C VAL A 17 -9.00 13.86 15.66
N LEU A 18 -8.59 12.68 15.19
CA LEU A 18 -9.26 12.02 14.07
C LEU A 18 -10.71 11.69 14.38
N TRP A 19 -11.01 11.14 15.56
CA TRP A 19 -12.37 10.84 15.97
C TRP A 19 -13.24 12.10 16.08
N ALA A 20 -12.66 13.21 16.56
CA ALA A 20 -13.36 14.50 16.60
C ALA A 20 -13.72 14.99 15.20
N TYR A 21 -12.79 14.92 14.25
CA TYR A 21 -13.07 15.28 12.85
C TYR A 21 -14.04 14.30 12.19
N ALA A 22 -13.91 13.00 12.41
CA ALA A 22 -14.83 12.00 11.87
C ALA A 22 -16.27 12.31 12.33
N LYS A 23 -16.47 12.67 13.60
CA LYS A 23 -17.75 13.08 14.14
C LYS A 23 -18.21 14.42 13.55
N GLN A 24 -17.35 15.42 13.50
CA GLN A 24 -17.67 16.76 12.97
C GLN A 24 -18.13 16.71 11.52
N PHE A 25 -17.48 15.91 10.70
CA PHE A 25 -17.79 15.79 9.27
C PHE A 25 -18.70 14.60 8.92
N ASN A 26 -19.29 13.96 9.92
CA ASN A 26 -20.18 12.80 9.75
C ASN A 26 -19.53 11.66 8.92
N ILE A 27 -18.24 11.39 9.15
CA ILE A 27 -17.52 10.32 8.48
C ILE A 27 -17.81 9.00 9.20
N THR A 28 -18.75 8.22 8.67
CA THR A 28 -19.25 6.99 9.31
C THR A 28 -18.45 5.74 8.96
N LYS A 29 -17.56 5.81 7.96
CA LYS A 29 -16.79 4.67 7.45
C LYS A 29 -15.53 4.35 8.26
N VAL A 30 -15.00 5.30 9.03
CA VAL A 30 -13.92 5.02 9.97
C VAL A 30 -14.45 4.11 11.07
N LYS A 31 -13.96 2.88 11.12
CA LYS A 31 -14.37 1.88 12.13
C LYS A 31 -13.31 1.67 13.20
N TRP A 32 -12.06 1.82 12.82
CA TRP A 32 -10.90 1.65 13.71
C TRP A 32 -9.93 2.80 13.48
N VAL A 33 -9.21 3.16 14.49
CA VAL A 33 -8.03 4.05 14.42
C VAL A 33 -6.94 3.36 15.23
N ILE A 34 -5.79 3.15 14.62
CA ILE A 34 -4.69 2.43 15.25
C ILE A 34 -3.43 3.28 15.34
N SER A 35 -2.57 2.95 16.27
CA SER A 35 -1.24 3.54 16.34
C SER A 35 -0.38 3.05 15.18
N GLY A 36 0.33 3.98 14.57
CA GLY A 36 1.37 3.67 13.59
C GLY A 36 2.55 2.94 14.23
N GLY A 37 3.46 2.50 13.37
CA GLY A 37 4.75 1.96 13.77
C GLY A 37 5.88 2.98 13.56
N ASN A 38 7.11 2.55 13.78
CA ASN A 38 8.32 3.36 13.55
C ASN A 38 8.65 3.52 12.06
N SER A 39 8.00 2.74 11.21
CA SER A 39 8.11 2.81 9.75
C SER A 39 6.75 2.67 9.08
N ALA A 40 6.70 2.98 7.76
CA ALA A 40 5.51 2.76 6.95
C ALA A 40 5.10 1.28 6.96
N GLN A 41 6.06 0.37 6.83
CA GLN A 41 5.82 -1.08 6.86
C GLN A 41 5.26 -1.56 8.20
N GLU A 42 5.80 -1.07 9.32
CA GLU A 42 5.23 -1.38 10.64
C GLU A 42 3.80 -0.86 10.80
N SER A 43 3.53 0.35 10.32
CA SER A 43 2.20 0.95 10.38
C SER A 43 1.18 0.13 9.61
N ILE A 44 1.53 -0.33 8.39
CA ILE A 44 0.67 -1.16 7.56
C ILE A 44 0.48 -2.54 8.22
N ARG A 45 1.56 -3.16 8.72
CA ARG A 45 1.49 -4.43 9.46
C ARG A 45 0.52 -4.34 10.66
N ASN A 46 0.62 -3.27 11.46
CA ASN A 46 -0.28 -3.05 12.59
C ASN A 46 -1.75 -2.99 12.13
N GLY A 47 -2.01 -2.33 10.99
CA GLY A 47 -3.33 -2.29 10.36
C GLY A 47 -3.84 -3.66 9.97
N ILE A 48 -3.03 -4.43 9.27
CA ILE A 48 -3.36 -5.78 8.81
C ILE A 48 -3.65 -6.70 10.00
N TYR A 49 -2.81 -6.64 11.04
CA TYR A 49 -2.98 -7.49 12.23
C TYR A 49 -4.23 -7.12 13.04
N ASN A 50 -4.62 -5.85 13.06
CA ASN A 50 -5.86 -5.42 13.68
C ASN A 50 -7.11 -5.99 12.97
N LEU A 51 -6.98 -6.37 11.71
CA LEU A 51 -8.08 -6.93 10.91
C LEU A 51 -8.18 -8.46 10.97
N LYS A 52 -7.27 -9.16 11.67
CA LYS A 52 -7.23 -10.64 11.69
C LYS A 52 -8.52 -11.31 12.19
N ASP A 53 -9.20 -10.67 13.14
CA ASP A 53 -10.45 -11.19 13.70
C ASP A 53 -11.71 -10.65 12.98
N VAL A 54 -11.54 -9.86 11.95
CA VAL A 54 -12.63 -9.14 11.26
C VAL A 54 -12.75 -9.53 9.80
N CYS A 55 -11.63 -9.76 9.12
CA CYS A 55 -11.58 -10.06 7.70
C CYS A 55 -11.48 -11.57 7.43
N SER A 56 -12.10 -11.99 6.35
CA SER A 56 -11.93 -13.32 5.77
C SER A 56 -10.72 -13.36 4.84
N ALA A 57 -10.18 -14.57 4.61
CA ALA A 57 -8.99 -14.77 3.78
C ALA A 57 -9.07 -14.10 2.39
N ASP A 58 -10.23 -14.19 1.76
CA ASP A 58 -10.48 -13.68 0.40
C ASP A 58 -10.90 -12.20 0.35
N ASP A 59 -11.00 -11.52 1.48
CA ASP A 59 -11.35 -10.10 1.48
C ASP A 59 -10.25 -9.27 0.81
N ASN A 60 -10.68 -8.25 0.06
CA ASN A 60 -9.75 -7.30 -0.56
C ASN A 60 -9.38 -6.21 0.44
N ILE A 61 -8.09 -6.05 0.69
CA ILE A 61 -7.55 -4.96 1.50
C ILE A 61 -6.92 -3.92 0.57
N ILE A 62 -7.39 -2.69 0.67
CA ILE A 62 -6.85 -1.55 -0.07
C ILE A 62 -5.91 -0.76 0.84
N ILE A 63 -4.66 -0.65 0.43
CA ILE A 63 -3.66 0.20 1.09
C ILE A 63 -3.58 1.52 0.32
N HIS A 64 -3.75 2.64 1.04
CA HIS A 64 -3.78 3.96 0.42
C HIS A 64 -3.09 5.02 1.27
N ASP A 65 -2.30 5.87 0.63
CA ASP A 65 -1.61 6.99 1.28
C ASP A 65 -2.58 8.12 1.63
N GLY A 66 -2.61 8.54 2.89
CA GLY A 66 -3.43 9.65 3.34
C GLY A 66 -3.11 11.01 2.68
N ILE A 67 -1.91 11.15 2.12
CA ILE A 67 -1.49 12.34 1.38
C ILE A 67 -2.05 12.42 -0.06
N ARG A 68 -2.80 11.40 -0.50
CA ARG A 68 -3.42 11.30 -1.83
C ARG A 68 -4.94 11.30 -1.73
N PRO A 69 -5.57 12.40 -1.24
CA PRO A 69 -7.00 12.40 -0.95
C PRO A 69 -7.90 12.38 -2.21
N LEU A 70 -7.33 12.77 -3.36
CA LEU A 70 -8.06 12.87 -4.63
C LEU A 70 -7.84 11.59 -5.46
N VAL A 71 -8.35 10.47 -4.95
CA VAL A 71 -8.39 9.20 -5.68
C VAL A 71 -9.71 9.11 -6.46
N ASP A 72 -9.60 8.78 -7.74
CA ASP A 72 -10.74 8.59 -8.62
C ASP A 72 -11.44 7.24 -8.33
N ASP A 73 -12.76 7.21 -8.45
CA ASP A 73 -13.54 5.98 -8.27
C ASP A 73 -13.14 4.91 -9.31
N GLU A 74 -12.84 5.30 -10.55
CA GLU A 74 -12.38 4.39 -11.59
C GLU A 74 -11.07 3.67 -11.20
N VAL A 75 -10.14 4.38 -10.56
CA VAL A 75 -8.89 3.78 -10.05
C VAL A 75 -9.16 2.78 -8.94
N LEU A 76 -10.11 3.09 -8.03
CA LEU A 76 -10.51 2.17 -6.96
C LEU A 76 -11.17 0.92 -7.52
N GLU A 77 -12.07 1.07 -8.49
CA GLU A 77 -12.74 -0.05 -9.14
C GLU A 77 -11.75 -0.95 -9.88
N ASP A 78 -10.77 -0.37 -10.59
CA ASP A 78 -9.76 -1.12 -11.34
C ASP A 78 -8.81 -1.89 -10.42
N VAL A 79 -8.31 -1.31 -9.31
CA VAL A 79 -7.48 -2.07 -8.35
C VAL A 79 -8.25 -3.23 -7.71
N ILE A 80 -9.55 -3.05 -7.44
CA ILE A 80 -10.41 -4.11 -6.89
C ILE A 80 -10.64 -5.21 -7.93
N ALA A 81 -10.96 -4.83 -9.18
CA ALA A 81 -11.16 -5.78 -10.26
C ALA A 81 -9.90 -6.62 -10.51
N LYS A 82 -8.72 -5.97 -10.58
CA LYS A 82 -7.44 -6.67 -10.71
C LYS A 82 -7.13 -7.57 -9.51
N CYS A 83 -7.44 -7.11 -8.30
CA CYS A 83 -7.26 -7.94 -7.10
C CYS A 83 -8.16 -9.18 -7.12
N ASN A 84 -9.40 -9.06 -7.60
CA ASN A 84 -10.30 -10.20 -7.73
C ASN A 84 -9.85 -11.20 -8.79
N GLU A 85 -9.27 -10.73 -9.89
CA GLU A 85 -8.85 -11.56 -11.01
C GLU A 85 -7.46 -12.20 -10.78
N PHE A 86 -6.51 -11.45 -10.23
CA PHE A 86 -5.10 -11.83 -10.16
C PHE A 86 -4.54 -11.95 -8.72
N GLY A 87 -5.36 -11.68 -7.70
CA GLY A 87 -4.95 -11.69 -6.29
C GLY A 87 -4.29 -10.39 -5.80
N ASN A 88 -3.96 -9.48 -6.70
CA ASN A 88 -3.50 -8.12 -6.37
C ASN A 88 -3.73 -7.14 -7.51
N GLY A 89 -3.76 -5.84 -7.18
CA GLY A 89 -3.82 -4.74 -8.14
C GLY A 89 -3.01 -3.56 -7.61
N VAL A 90 -2.09 -3.02 -8.42
CA VAL A 90 -1.17 -1.94 -8.03
C VAL A 90 -1.29 -0.79 -9.01
N THR A 91 -1.67 0.40 -8.52
CA THR A 91 -1.71 1.61 -9.33
C THR A 91 -0.34 1.91 -9.92
N SER A 92 -0.27 2.05 -11.23
CA SER A 92 0.95 2.41 -11.92
C SER A 92 0.74 3.45 -13.00
N LEU A 93 1.78 4.22 -13.28
CA LEU A 93 1.82 5.23 -14.32
C LEU A 93 3.06 5.02 -15.20
N PRO A 94 3.00 5.33 -16.50
CA PRO A 94 4.20 5.38 -17.32
C PRO A 94 5.26 6.29 -16.69
N TYR A 95 6.52 5.90 -16.79
CA TYR A 95 7.62 6.71 -16.33
C TYR A 95 8.17 7.55 -17.47
N ASN A 96 8.19 8.86 -17.32
CA ASN A 96 8.53 9.80 -18.41
C ASN A 96 9.93 10.42 -18.27
N GLU A 97 10.58 10.26 -17.11
CA GLU A 97 11.92 10.78 -16.85
C GLU A 97 12.99 9.81 -17.33
N GLN A 98 14.21 10.32 -17.59
CA GLN A 98 15.37 9.48 -17.81
C GLN A 98 16.00 9.06 -16.48
N ILE A 99 16.37 7.81 -16.38
CA ILE A 99 17.04 7.26 -15.21
C ILE A 99 18.41 6.71 -15.60
N PHE A 100 19.42 7.17 -14.88
CA PHE A 100 20.75 6.60 -14.92
C PHE A 100 21.00 5.75 -13.68
N VAL A 101 21.75 4.66 -13.86
CA VAL A 101 22.29 3.89 -12.74
C VAL A 101 23.69 4.44 -12.49
N ILE A 102 23.91 5.07 -11.34
CA ILE A 102 25.20 5.66 -11.00
C ILE A 102 26.26 4.58 -10.82
N ASP A 103 27.45 4.80 -11.39
CA ASP A 103 28.63 3.94 -11.21
C ASP A 103 29.51 4.46 -10.06
N ASP A 104 29.55 5.80 -9.85
CA ASP A 104 30.21 6.48 -8.74
C ASP A 104 29.48 7.79 -8.40
N GLU A 105 30.05 8.64 -7.52
CA GLU A 105 29.41 9.89 -7.04
C GLU A 105 29.06 10.89 -8.16
N ALA A 106 29.72 10.84 -9.31
CA ALA A 106 29.64 11.88 -10.33
C ALA A 106 29.42 11.37 -11.75
N SER A 107 29.47 10.06 -11.97
CA SER A 107 29.44 9.50 -13.33
C SER A 107 28.59 8.25 -13.47
N THR A 108 28.21 7.96 -14.71
CA THR A 108 27.48 6.76 -15.09
C THR A 108 27.76 6.36 -16.53
N THR A 109 27.77 5.07 -16.78
CA THR A 109 27.79 4.46 -18.11
C THR A 109 26.50 3.68 -18.40
N LYS A 110 25.53 3.69 -17.46
CA LYS A 110 24.32 2.87 -17.52
C LYS A 110 23.06 3.71 -17.41
N TYR A 111 22.07 3.37 -18.20
CA TYR A 111 20.72 3.93 -18.10
C TYR A 111 19.68 2.80 -18.13
N ILE A 112 18.47 3.12 -17.68
CA ILE A 112 17.35 2.22 -17.77
C ILE A 112 16.37 2.78 -18.81
N PRO A 113 16.00 2.03 -19.87
CA PRO A 113 15.02 2.47 -20.84
C PRO A 113 13.69 2.75 -20.13
N ARG A 114 13.19 3.98 -20.25
CA ARG A 114 11.95 4.43 -19.55
C ARG A 114 10.72 3.60 -19.94
N GLU A 115 10.72 3.01 -21.13
CA GLU A 115 9.64 2.16 -21.63
C GLU A 115 9.49 0.88 -20.78
N THR A 116 10.54 0.47 -20.08
CA THR A 116 10.55 -0.68 -19.16
C THR A 116 10.15 -0.32 -17.74
N LEU A 117 9.96 0.98 -17.45
CA LEU A 117 9.69 1.48 -16.12
C LEU A 117 8.22 1.84 -15.94
N ARG A 118 7.75 1.66 -14.72
CA ARG A 118 6.47 2.18 -14.23
C ARG A 118 6.69 2.88 -12.88
N ARG A 119 6.06 4.02 -12.71
CA ARG A 119 5.96 4.65 -11.39
C ARG A 119 4.75 4.06 -10.66
N VAL A 120 5.01 3.32 -9.59
CA VAL A 120 3.96 2.75 -8.76
C VAL A 120 3.47 3.76 -7.72
N SER A 121 2.22 3.63 -7.34
CA SER A 121 1.53 4.53 -6.41
C SER A 121 0.50 3.75 -5.59
N THR A 122 -0.30 4.46 -4.84
CA THR A 122 -1.48 3.93 -4.15
C THR A 122 -2.75 4.57 -4.75
N PRO A 123 -3.90 3.90 -4.72
CA PRO A 123 -4.24 2.68 -3.96
C PRO A 123 -3.59 1.40 -4.50
N GLN A 124 -3.41 0.42 -3.62
CA GLN A 124 -2.99 -0.93 -3.95
C GLN A 124 -3.92 -1.91 -3.26
N ALA A 125 -4.37 -2.94 -3.94
CA ALA A 125 -5.27 -3.96 -3.40
C ALA A 125 -4.60 -5.33 -3.37
N TYR A 126 -4.85 -6.08 -2.28
CA TYR A 126 -4.33 -7.43 -2.07
C TYR A 126 -5.38 -8.27 -1.35
N LYS A 127 -5.35 -9.59 -1.49
CA LYS A 127 -6.10 -10.52 -0.65
C LYS A 127 -5.58 -10.50 0.78
N PHE A 128 -6.49 -10.58 1.75
CA PHE A 128 -6.15 -10.45 3.17
C PHE A 128 -5.17 -11.52 3.64
N ASP A 129 -5.41 -12.78 3.31
CA ASP A 129 -4.52 -13.89 3.67
C ASP A 129 -3.11 -13.72 3.11
N LYS A 130 -3.01 -13.22 1.87
CA LYS A 130 -1.74 -12.95 1.21
C LYS A 130 -0.97 -11.83 1.92
N LEU A 131 -1.65 -10.77 2.36
CA LEU A 131 -1.02 -9.71 3.15
C LEU A 131 -0.53 -10.22 4.51
N VAL A 132 -1.34 -11.00 5.21
CA VAL A 132 -0.95 -11.59 6.50
C VAL A 132 0.32 -12.43 6.33
N TRP A 133 0.30 -13.36 5.37
CA TRP A 133 1.46 -14.19 5.06
C TRP A 133 2.71 -13.36 4.72
N ALA A 134 2.55 -12.36 3.86
CA ALA A 134 3.67 -11.55 3.40
C ALA A 134 4.32 -10.77 4.54
N TYR A 135 3.51 -10.13 5.38
CA TYR A 135 4.04 -9.36 6.52
C TYR A 135 4.62 -10.25 7.62
N GLU A 136 4.06 -11.42 7.87
CA GLU A 136 4.67 -12.40 8.79
C GLU A 136 6.03 -12.86 8.29
N LYS A 137 6.12 -13.24 7.03
CA LYS A 137 7.37 -13.71 6.43
C LYS A 137 8.41 -12.61 6.31
N ALA A 138 8.03 -11.43 5.81
CA ALA A 138 8.94 -10.31 5.62
C ALA A 138 9.61 -9.86 6.93
N PHE A 139 8.85 -9.78 8.03
CA PHE A 139 9.39 -9.39 9.33
C PHE A 139 10.17 -10.52 10.03
N ALA A 140 9.86 -11.79 9.75
CA ALA A 140 10.64 -12.92 10.27
C ALA A 140 11.98 -13.10 9.57
N GLU A 141 12.04 -12.81 8.28
CA GLU A 141 13.22 -13.02 7.43
C GLU A 141 13.96 -11.70 7.09
N GLU A 142 13.48 -10.56 7.58
CA GLU A 142 14.01 -9.21 7.30
C GLU A 142 14.05 -8.86 5.81
N ILE A 143 13.03 -9.31 5.05
CA ILE A 143 12.92 -9.09 3.61
C ILE A 143 11.98 -7.91 3.33
N GLY A 144 12.46 -6.92 2.55
CA GLY A 144 11.61 -5.82 2.05
C GLY A 144 11.00 -4.93 3.13
N ILE A 145 11.65 -4.77 4.28
CA ILE A 145 11.16 -3.97 5.41
C ILE A 145 12.01 -2.74 5.73
N TYR A 146 12.94 -2.38 4.85
CA TYR A 146 13.79 -1.19 5.04
C TYR A 146 13.07 0.11 4.65
N GLY A 147 13.67 1.26 4.97
CA GLY A 147 13.04 2.58 4.93
C GLY A 147 12.48 3.03 3.58
N SER A 148 12.99 2.55 2.46
CA SER A 148 12.49 2.81 1.10
C SER A 148 11.50 1.76 0.59
N SER A 149 11.19 0.74 1.39
CA SER A 149 10.31 -0.34 1.00
C SER A 149 8.84 -0.02 1.28
N TYR A 150 7.99 -0.43 0.36
CA TYR A 150 6.52 -0.38 0.47
C TYR A 150 5.95 -1.78 0.25
N THR A 151 4.67 -1.97 0.49
CA THR A 151 4.01 -3.29 0.36
C THR A 151 4.28 -3.94 -0.99
N ASN A 152 4.15 -3.20 -2.09
CA ASN A 152 4.41 -3.73 -3.43
C ASN A 152 5.89 -4.15 -3.63
N THR A 153 6.85 -3.39 -3.11
CA THR A 153 8.28 -3.75 -3.17
C THR A 153 8.55 -5.01 -2.35
N MET A 154 8.04 -5.05 -1.12
CA MET A 154 8.14 -6.22 -0.25
C MET A 154 7.54 -7.48 -0.92
N MET A 155 6.38 -7.36 -1.55
CA MET A 155 5.76 -8.48 -2.27
C MET A 155 6.67 -9.02 -3.38
N VAL A 156 7.28 -8.13 -4.17
CA VAL A 156 8.20 -8.53 -5.24
C VAL A 156 9.44 -9.21 -4.68
N GLU A 157 10.01 -8.71 -3.59
CA GLU A 157 11.18 -9.31 -2.93
C GLU A 157 10.86 -10.67 -2.30
N LEU A 158 9.61 -10.89 -1.89
CA LEU A 158 9.13 -12.20 -1.44
C LEU A 158 8.84 -13.18 -2.60
N GLY A 159 9.05 -12.76 -3.85
CA GLY A 159 8.84 -13.56 -5.06
C GLY A 159 7.44 -13.49 -5.65
N GLU A 160 6.60 -12.56 -5.15
CA GLU A 160 5.24 -12.37 -5.65
C GLU A 160 5.22 -11.50 -6.91
N ARG A 161 4.27 -11.79 -7.79
CA ARG A 161 4.04 -10.99 -8.99
C ARG A 161 3.08 -9.84 -8.70
N SER A 162 3.47 -8.61 -9.03
CA SER A 162 2.57 -7.45 -8.95
C SER A 162 1.83 -7.25 -10.27
N THR A 163 0.50 -7.13 -10.20
CA THR A 163 -0.36 -6.83 -11.35
C THR A 163 -0.56 -5.32 -11.40
N LEU A 164 -0.04 -4.70 -12.45
CA LEU A 164 -0.07 -3.25 -12.62
C LEU A 164 -1.35 -2.80 -13.34
N LEU A 165 -1.95 -1.71 -12.88
CA LEU A 165 -2.96 -0.97 -13.62
C LEU A 165 -2.27 -0.28 -14.81
N THR A 166 -2.94 -0.21 -15.95
CA THR A 166 -2.41 0.42 -17.18
C THR A 166 -3.34 1.53 -17.63
#